data_105472b814865c4da22f99082fcb6738
#
_entry.id   105472b814865c4da22f99082fcb6738
#
_cell.length_a   1.000
_cell.length_b   1.000
_cell.length_c   1.000
_cell.angle_alpha   90.00
_cell.angle_beta   90.00
_cell.angle_gamma   90.00
#
_symmetry.space_group_name_H-M   'P 1'
#
loop_
_entity.id
_entity.type
_entity.pdbx_description
1 polymer ?
#
loop_
_entity_poly.entity_id
_entity_poly.type
_entity_poly.pdbx_seq_one_letter_code
_entity_poly.pdbx_strand_id
1 'polypeptide(L)'
;YDDGQCSSYDLEACWWSNIPDADFYWQDNYDWVIGEFVCTGFDYLGEPTPFSQKARSSYFGIVDLCGIPKDRFYLYRSHWRPDTTTVYVLPHWNWPDRVGKEVPVFVYTILETIILQSHQRLLSHREFPYRKAV
;
A
#
# COMPACT_ATOMS: atom_id res chain seq x y z
N TYR A 1 16.44 -0.81 2.78
CA TYR A 1 16.32 -1.81 3.86
C TYR A 1 17.53 -1.86 4.80
N ASP A 2 18.65 -1.27 4.42
CA ASP A 2 19.89 -1.30 5.22
C ASP A 2 19.75 -0.53 6.55
N ASP A 3 18.89 0.46 6.59
CA ASP A 3 18.52 1.21 7.78
C ASP A 3 17.41 0.55 8.62
N GLY A 4 16.91 -0.59 8.19
CA GLY A 4 15.81 -1.32 8.83
C GLY A 4 14.43 -0.71 8.62
N GLN A 5 14.29 0.12 7.58
CA GLN A 5 13.03 0.77 7.22
C GLN A 5 12.57 0.38 5.82
N CYS A 6 11.29 0.50 5.56
CA CYS A 6 10.70 0.42 4.23
C CYS A 6 9.57 1.45 4.10
N SER A 7 9.29 1.85 2.86
CA SER A 7 8.22 2.80 2.59
C SER A 7 6.85 2.19 2.83
N SER A 8 5.96 2.95 3.45
CA SER A 8 4.54 2.59 3.56
C SER A 8 3.72 2.87 2.30
N TYR A 9 4.31 3.55 1.32
CA TYR A 9 3.62 3.93 0.07
C TYR A 9 3.54 2.80 -0.97
N ASP A 10 3.99 1.59 -0.64
CA ASP A 10 4.05 0.45 -1.58
C ASP A 10 4.84 0.73 -2.87
N LEU A 11 5.86 1.57 -2.76
CA LEU A 11 6.75 1.96 -3.87
C LEU A 11 8.05 1.18 -3.88
N GLU A 12 8.25 0.30 -2.91
CA GLU A 12 9.46 -0.50 -2.75
C GLU A 12 9.15 -1.98 -2.88
N ALA A 13 10.10 -2.70 -3.47
CA ALA A 13 10.06 -4.15 -3.58
C ALA A 13 11.45 -4.71 -3.29
N CYS A 14 11.50 -5.95 -2.80
CA CYS A 14 12.74 -6.70 -2.73
C CYS A 14 13.20 -7.07 -4.15
N TRP A 15 14.47 -7.41 -4.32
CA TRP A 15 15.04 -7.80 -5.61
C TRP A 15 14.42 -9.07 -6.24
N TRP A 16 13.67 -9.84 -5.45
CA TRP A 16 12.94 -11.03 -5.90
C TRP A 16 11.43 -10.82 -6.01
N SER A 17 10.93 -9.60 -5.85
CA SER A 17 9.50 -9.28 -5.84
C SER A 17 9.18 -8.07 -6.70
N ASN A 18 7.90 -7.76 -6.82
CA ASN A 18 7.40 -6.59 -7.53
C ASN A 18 6.63 -5.67 -6.57
N ILE A 19 6.39 -4.45 -7.05
CA ILE A 19 5.38 -3.58 -6.45
C ILE A 19 3.99 -4.04 -6.93
N PRO A 20 2.95 -3.92 -6.09
CA PRO A 20 1.59 -4.39 -6.44
C PRO A 20 1.04 -3.81 -7.74
N ASP A 21 1.38 -2.57 -8.08
CA ASP A 21 0.92 -1.94 -9.32
C ASP A 21 1.38 -2.69 -10.59
N ALA A 22 2.59 -3.26 -10.56
CA ALA A 22 3.10 -4.05 -11.68
C ALA A 22 2.30 -5.34 -11.86
N ASP A 23 1.98 -6.00 -10.76
CA ASP A 23 1.23 -7.25 -10.77
C ASP A 23 -0.24 -7.01 -11.17
N PHE A 24 -0.87 -5.94 -10.64
CA PHE A 24 -2.22 -5.53 -11.04
C PHE A 24 -2.30 -5.15 -12.52
N TYR A 25 -1.26 -4.50 -13.07
CA TYR A 25 -1.23 -4.19 -14.49
C TYR A 25 -1.35 -5.45 -15.35
N TRP A 26 -0.65 -6.54 -15.00
CA TRP A 26 -0.74 -7.79 -15.73
C TRP A 26 -2.11 -8.45 -15.58
N GLN A 27 -2.68 -8.43 -14.38
CA GLN A 27 -4.01 -9.01 -14.13
C GLN A 27 -5.11 -8.25 -14.88
N ASP A 28 -5.04 -6.93 -14.91
CA ASP A 28 -6.09 -6.11 -15.49
C ASP A 28 -6.05 -6.03 -17.02
N ASN A 29 -4.91 -6.31 -17.64
CA ASN A 29 -4.72 -6.13 -19.09
C ASN A 29 -4.58 -7.41 -19.88
N TYR A 30 -4.47 -8.57 -19.22
CA TYR A 30 -4.25 -9.84 -19.93
C TYR A 30 -5.13 -10.95 -19.38
N ASP A 31 -6.09 -11.40 -20.19
CA ASP A 31 -7.08 -12.44 -19.85
C ASP A 31 -6.47 -13.80 -19.50
N TRP A 32 -5.24 -14.06 -19.90
CA TRP A 32 -4.53 -15.29 -19.57
C TRP A 32 -3.87 -15.27 -18.18
N VAL A 33 -3.82 -14.10 -17.53
CA VAL A 33 -3.36 -13.95 -16.15
C VAL A 33 -4.55 -14.15 -15.22
N ILE A 34 -4.61 -15.32 -14.58
CA ILE A 34 -5.75 -15.70 -13.73
C ILE A 34 -5.68 -15.14 -12.30
N GLY A 35 -4.60 -14.48 -11.95
CA GLY A 35 -4.39 -13.88 -10.62
C GLY A 35 -2.98 -14.12 -10.09
N GLU A 36 -2.79 -13.75 -8.82
CA GLU A 36 -1.53 -13.89 -8.10
C GLU A 36 -1.76 -14.39 -6.68
N PHE A 37 -0.69 -14.85 -6.05
CA PHE A 37 -0.65 -15.16 -4.63
C PHE A 37 0.32 -14.22 -3.93
N VAL A 38 -0.18 -13.49 -2.94
CA VAL A 38 0.67 -12.62 -2.13
C VAL A 38 1.47 -13.46 -1.14
N CYS A 39 2.75 -13.29 -1.13
CA CYS A 39 3.62 -13.88 -0.12
C CYS A 39 4.04 -12.79 0.89
N THR A 40 3.32 -12.64 2.01
CA THR A 40 2.35 -13.57 2.60
C THR A 40 1.13 -12.81 3.14
N GLY A 41 0.09 -13.54 3.61
CA GLY A 41 -1.04 -12.92 4.30
C GLY A 41 -0.66 -12.30 5.64
N PHE A 42 0.21 -12.93 6.40
CA PHE A 42 0.66 -12.49 7.73
C PHE A 42 2.18 -12.48 7.80
N ASP A 43 2.73 -11.56 8.59
CA ASP A 43 4.12 -11.67 9.03
C ASP A 43 4.32 -12.97 9.85
N TYR A 44 5.52 -13.49 9.83
CA TYR A 44 5.85 -14.71 10.57
C TYR A 44 7.24 -14.62 11.19
N LEU A 45 7.43 -15.35 12.30
CA LEU A 45 8.70 -15.41 13.03
C LEU A 45 9.73 -16.25 12.26
N GLY A 46 10.99 -15.89 12.41
CA GLY A 46 12.13 -16.71 11.99
C GLY A 46 12.85 -16.26 10.75
N GLU A 47 12.18 -15.64 9.77
CA GLU A 47 12.82 -15.16 8.54
C GLU A 47 12.98 -13.63 8.57
N PRO A 48 14.21 -13.11 8.78
CA PRO A 48 14.43 -11.67 8.87
C PRO A 48 14.55 -10.96 7.51
N THR A 49 14.68 -11.70 6.41
CA THR A 49 14.86 -11.13 5.06
C THR A 49 13.68 -10.18 4.68
N PRO A 50 13.92 -9.03 4.05
CA PRO A 50 15.17 -8.50 3.50
C PRO A 50 16.06 -7.78 4.53
N PHE A 51 15.63 -7.67 5.76
CA PHE A 51 16.39 -7.04 6.83
C PHE A 51 17.54 -7.94 7.28
N SER A 52 18.47 -7.37 8.06
CA SER A 52 19.59 -8.12 8.61
C SER A 52 19.12 -9.11 9.68
N GLN A 53 20.05 -9.96 10.16
CA GLN A 53 19.80 -10.90 11.26
C GLN A 53 19.31 -10.26 12.57
N LYS A 54 19.31 -8.93 12.66
CA LYS A 54 18.73 -8.21 13.81
C LYS A 54 17.21 -8.27 13.85
N ALA A 55 16.56 -8.41 12.71
CA ALA A 55 15.12 -8.60 12.65
C ALA A 55 14.73 -9.98 13.18
N ARG A 56 13.55 -10.07 13.77
CA ARG A 56 13.04 -11.30 14.41
C ARG A 56 11.91 -11.95 13.64
N SER A 57 11.34 -11.23 12.71
CA SER A 57 10.25 -11.73 11.87
C SER A 57 10.42 -11.28 10.43
N SER A 58 9.70 -11.94 9.53
CA SER A 58 9.46 -11.41 8.18
C SER A 58 8.62 -10.15 8.28
N TYR A 59 8.63 -9.37 7.18
CA TYR A 59 7.80 -8.18 7.00
C TYR A 59 6.98 -8.28 5.70
N PHE A 60 6.86 -9.49 5.15
CA PHE A 60 6.19 -9.77 3.88
C PHE A 60 4.67 -9.78 3.98
N GLY A 61 4.15 -9.97 5.21
CA GLY A 61 2.72 -10.01 5.43
C GLY A 61 2.00 -8.70 5.10
N ILE A 62 0.79 -8.81 4.58
CA ILE A 62 -0.13 -7.66 4.47
C ILE A 62 -0.82 -7.34 5.79
N VAL A 63 -0.73 -8.27 6.76
CA VAL A 63 -1.14 -8.13 8.15
C VAL A 63 0.07 -8.43 9.03
N ASP A 64 0.27 -7.69 10.10
CA ASP A 64 1.39 -7.88 11.00
C ASP A 64 1.19 -9.08 11.97
N LEU A 65 2.20 -9.33 12.82
CA LEU A 65 2.16 -10.41 13.83
C LEU A 65 1.04 -10.26 14.86
N CYS A 66 0.54 -9.04 15.07
CA CYS A 66 -0.53 -8.76 16.02
C CYS A 66 -1.92 -8.82 15.37
N GLY A 67 -1.99 -9.13 14.07
CA GLY A 67 -3.24 -9.12 13.31
C GLY A 67 -3.68 -7.73 12.85
N ILE A 68 -2.77 -6.74 12.88
CA ILE A 68 -3.08 -5.37 12.45
C ILE A 68 -2.83 -5.26 10.94
N PRO A 69 -3.84 -4.86 10.15
CA PRO A 69 -3.68 -4.62 8.72
C PRO A 69 -2.66 -3.51 8.45
N LYS A 70 -1.71 -3.77 7.56
CA LYS A 70 -0.78 -2.75 7.04
C LYS A 70 -1.44 -1.93 5.92
N ASP A 71 -0.79 -0.85 5.49
CA ASP A 71 -1.30 -0.01 4.39
C ASP A 71 -1.57 -0.83 3.13
N ARG A 72 -0.70 -1.78 2.81
CA ARG A 72 -0.82 -2.71 1.68
C ARG A 72 -2.08 -3.58 1.73
N PHE A 73 -2.58 -3.94 2.89
CA PHE A 73 -3.85 -4.65 3.03
C PHE A 73 -5.00 -3.88 2.37
N TYR A 74 -5.05 -2.57 2.58
CA TYR A 74 -6.11 -1.72 2.01
C TYR A 74 -5.94 -1.52 0.51
N LEU A 75 -4.70 -1.53 0.01
CA LEU A 75 -4.44 -1.54 -1.43
C LEU A 75 -5.03 -2.80 -2.08
N TYR A 76 -4.68 -3.99 -1.58
CA TYR A 76 -5.24 -5.25 -2.10
C TYR A 76 -6.76 -5.32 -1.94
N ARG A 77 -7.28 -4.89 -0.78
CA ARG A 77 -8.72 -4.86 -0.55
C ARG A 77 -9.43 -3.95 -1.56
N SER A 78 -8.89 -2.79 -1.87
CA SER A 78 -9.49 -1.88 -2.85
C SER A 78 -9.47 -2.44 -4.27
N HIS A 79 -8.54 -3.35 -4.56
CA HIS A 79 -8.43 -3.97 -5.88
C HIS A 79 -9.26 -5.26 -6.00
N TRP A 80 -9.19 -6.14 -5.00
CA TRP A 80 -9.78 -7.48 -5.08
C TRP A 80 -11.18 -7.60 -4.48
N ARG A 81 -11.64 -6.60 -3.74
CA ARG A 81 -12.96 -6.62 -3.10
C ARG A 81 -13.87 -5.49 -3.61
N PRO A 82 -14.31 -5.58 -4.88
CA PRO A 82 -15.19 -4.58 -5.48
C PRO A 82 -16.58 -4.53 -4.82
N ASP A 83 -16.95 -5.57 -4.10
CA ASP A 83 -18.17 -5.68 -3.29
C ASP A 83 -18.12 -4.89 -1.98
N THR A 84 -16.94 -4.40 -1.60
CA THR A 84 -16.73 -3.72 -0.33
C THR A 84 -16.15 -2.33 -0.56
N THR A 85 -16.89 -1.29 -0.19
CA THR A 85 -16.37 0.07 -0.27
C THR A 85 -15.10 0.21 0.56
N THR A 86 -14.02 0.59 -0.08
CA THR A 86 -12.74 0.87 0.55
C THR A 86 -12.36 2.31 0.25
N VAL A 87 -12.03 3.07 1.29
CA VAL A 87 -11.36 4.37 1.21
C VAL A 87 -10.31 4.38 2.30
N TYR A 88 -9.05 4.40 1.91
CA TYR A 88 -7.94 4.41 2.84
C TYR A 88 -6.93 5.48 2.43
N VAL A 89 -6.61 6.37 3.34
CA VAL A 89 -5.74 7.53 3.10
C VAL A 89 -4.44 7.36 3.86
N LEU A 90 -3.33 7.49 3.17
CA LEU A 90 -2.00 7.44 3.77
C LEU A 90 -1.14 8.59 3.24
N PRO A 91 -0.12 9.04 4.00
CA PRO A 91 0.22 8.64 5.35
C PRO A 91 -0.65 9.34 6.41
N HIS A 92 -0.35 9.12 7.68
CA HIS A 92 -0.92 9.94 8.75
C HIS A 92 -0.49 11.42 8.64
N TRP A 93 -1.19 12.31 9.33
CA TRP A 93 -0.97 13.76 9.20
C TRP A 93 0.02 14.37 10.21
N ASN A 94 0.66 13.57 11.02
CA ASN A 94 1.58 14.04 12.05
C ASN A 94 3.05 13.97 11.59
N TRP A 95 3.48 15.03 10.90
CA TRP A 95 4.83 15.17 10.35
C TRP A 95 5.49 16.47 10.81
N PRO A 96 5.85 16.63 12.12
CA PRO A 96 6.43 17.87 12.63
C PRO A 96 7.73 18.26 11.93
N ASP A 97 8.55 17.26 11.53
CA ASP A 97 9.84 17.48 10.87
C ASP A 97 9.73 17.83 9.38
N ARG A 98 8.50 17.81 8.84
CA ARG A 98 8.24 18.11 7.43
C ARG A 98 7.43 19.38 7.21
N VAL A 99 7.35 20.25 8.19
CA VAL A 99 6.67 21.54 8.04
C VAL A 99 7.30 22.34 6.89
N GLY A 100 6.47 22.76 5.93
CA GLY A 100 6.91 23.46 4.72
C GLY A 100 7.49 22.56 3.61
N LYS A 101 7.47 21.24 3.79
CA LYS A 101 7.87 20.27 2.76
C LYS A 101 6.64 19.56 2.20
N GLU A 102 6.72 19.11 0.95
CA GLU A 102 5.69 18.27 0.36
C GLU A 102 5.70 16.88 1.01
N VAL A 103 4.51 16.38 1.29
CA VAL A 103 4.27 15.00 1.73
C VAL A 103 3.26 14.40 0.77
N PRO A 104 3.63 13.36 0.00
CA PRO A 104 2.69 12.69 -0.90
C PRO A 104 1.53 12.09 -0.10
N VAL A 105 0.32 12.24 -0.61
CA VAL A 105 -0.88 11.63 -0.03
C VAL A 105 -1.46 10.64 -1.03
N PHE A 106 -1.53 9.37 -0.62
CA PHE A 106 -2.13 8.33 -1.42
C PHE A 106 -3.52 7.97 -0.89
N VAL A 107 -4.41 7.61 -1.80
CA VAL A 107 -5.73 7.10 -1.44
C VAL A 107 -5.94 5.76 -2.15
N TYR A 108 -6.16 4.71 -1.37
CA TYR A 108 -6.55 3.40 -1.91
C TYR A 108 -8.07 3.28 -1.88
N THR A 109 -8.66 3.14 -3.05
CA THR A 109 -10.11 3.15 -3.17
C THR A 109 -10.59 2.41 -4.42
N ILE A 110 -11.83 1.93 -4.34
CA ILE A 110 -12.59 1.43 -5.49
C ILE A 110 -13.44 2.54 -6.15
N LEU A 111 -13.59 3.67 -5.48
CA LEU A 111 -14.43 4.76 -5.97
C LEU A 111 -13.75 5.52 -7.13
N GLU A 112 -14.53 5.91 -8.12
CA GLU A 112 -14.05 6.62 -9.31
C GLU A 112 -13.63 8.07 -9.00
N THR A 113 -14.23 8.66 -7.98
CA THR A 113 -14.00 10.07 -7.62
C THR A 113 -13.66 10.21 -6.16
N ILE A 114 -12.58 10.94 -5.88
CA ILE A 114 -12.16 11.31 -4.53
C ILE A 114 -12.04 12.82 -4.42
N ILE A 115 -12.61 13.36 -3.36
CA ILE A 115 -12.46 14.76 -2.96
C ILE A 115 -11.68 14.77 -1.64
N LEU A 116 -10.47 15.30 -1.67
CA LEU A 116 -9.67 15.52 -0.46
C LEU A 116 -9.83 16.94 0.00
N GLN A 117 -10.35 17.11 1.21
CA GLN A 117 -10.61 18.42 1.82
C GLN A 117 -10.03 18.48 3.23
N SER A 118 -9.40 19.58 3.57
CA SER A 118 -8.94 19.87 4.93
C SER A 118 -9.33 21.30 5.31
N HIS A 119 -9.87 21.49 6.53
CA HIS A 119 -10.27 22.80 7.07
C HIS A 119 -11.14 23.62 6.08
N GLN A 120 -12.10 22.97 5.44
CA GLN A 120 -12.99 23.56 4.42
C GLN A 120 -12.25 24.03 3.14
N ARG A 121 -10.98 23.72 2.97
CA ARG A 121 -10.24 23.94 1.74
C ARG A 121 -10.20 22.65 0.92
N LEU A 122 -10.59 22.75 -0.33
CA LEU A 122 -10.38 21.68 -1.30
C LEU A 122 -8.88 21.54 -1.55
N LEU A 123 -8.30 20.39 -1.20
CA LEU A 123 -6.90 20.08 -1.45
C LEU A 123 -6.72 19.42 -2.81
N SER A 124 -7.60 18.48 -3.14
CA SER A 124 -7.57 17.81 -4.42
C SER A 124 -8.95 17.29 -4.80
N HIS A 125 -9.28 17.37 -6.08
CA HIS A 125 -10.38 16.66 -6.71
C HIS A 125 -9.79 15.84 -7.84
N ARG A 126 -9.95 14.52 -7.80
CA ARG A 126 -9.42 13.59 -8.79
C ARG A 126 -10.49 12.62 -9.23
N GLU A 127 -10.59 12.43 -10.51
CA GLU A 127 -11.34 11.37 -11.16
C GLU A 127 -10.34 10.32 -11.64
N PHE A 128 -10.60 9.05 -11.35
CA PHE A 128 -9.68 7.98 -11.66
C PHE A 128 -10.33 6.97 -12.59
N PRO A 129 -9.69 6.70 -13.73
CA PRO A 129 -10.06 5.53 -14.52
C PRO A 129 -9.60 4.22 -13.82
N TYR A 130 -8.63 4.30 -12.90
CA TYR A 130 -8.10 3.16 -12.14
C TYR A 130 -7.55 3.59 -10.76
N ARG A 131 -8.12 3.10 -9.75
CA ARG A 131 -7.84 2.63 -8.37
C ARG A 131 -6.70 3.23 -7.52
N LYS A 132 -5.83 4.10 -7.98
CA LYS A 132 -4.79 4.72 -7.16
C LYS A 132 -4.70 6.21 -7.39
N ALA A 133 -4.96 6.98 -6.33
CA ALA A 133 -4.80 8.42 -6.32
C ALA A 133 -3.43 8.81 -5.74
N VAL A 134 -2.73 9.68 -6.39
CA VAL A 134 -1.54 10.34 -5.89
C VAL A 134 -1.84 11.82 -5.71
#